data_4087698c1501df9b594336eac8f99330
#
_entry.id   4087698c1501df9b594336eac8f99330
#
_cell.length_a   1.000
_cell.length_b   1.000
_cell.length_c   1.000
_cell.angle_alpha   90.00
_cell.angle_beta   90.00
_cell.angle_gamma   90.00
#
_symmetry.space_group_name_H-M   'P 1'
#
loop_
_entity.id
_entity.type
_entity.pdbx_description
1 polymer ?
#
loop_
_entity_poly.entity_id
_entity_poly.type
_entity_poly.pdbx_seq_one_letter_code
_entity_poly.pdbx_strand_id
1 'polypeptide(L)'
;LADTMVNWCPQLGTVLANDEVKEGLSLRGGYPVVQKKMRQWSLRVSAYAQRLLDGLDNIDWSDSLKDIHRNWIGRSQGADVRFDVKDSDLKLEIFTTRPDTIFGVSFMVLAPESDYVKPLTTPEQADAVAEYLDYVSKRTERERQTEVKKVTGVFTGSYAINPFTNEAIPIWISEYVLSGYGTGAIMAVPGH
;
A
#
# COMPACT_ATOMS: atom_id res chain seq x y z
N LEU A 1 -1.27 15.45 -14.03
CA LEU A 1 -2.32 15.37 -13.03
C LEU A 1 -2.58 13.89 -12.72
N ALA A 2 -2.65 13.53 -11.43
CA ALA A 2 -2.99 12.19 -10.97
C ALA A 2 -3.97 12.29 -9.80
N ASP A 3 -4.81 11.27 -9.65
CA ASP A 3 -5.65 11.11 -8.47
C ASP A 3 -4.84 10.40 -7.39
N THR A 4 -4.66 11.07 -6.26
CA THR A 4 -3.86 10.56 -5.14
C THR A 4 -4.56 10.81 -3.80
N MET A 5 -4.23 10.00 -2.81
CA MET A 5 -4.69 10.22 -1.44
C MET A 5 -3.94 11.40 -0.84
N VAL A 6 -4.68 12.31 -0.22
CA VAL A 6 -4.14 13.53 0.39
C VAL A 6 -4.74 13.77 1.77
N ASN A 7 -3.98 14.47 2.61
CA ASN A 7 -4.46 14.91 3.93
C ASN A 7 -5.34 16.16 3.73
N TRP A 8 -6.65 16.00 3.68
CA TRP A 8 -7.61 17.08 3.51
C TRP A 8 -8.11 17.59 4.85
N CYS A 9 -7.99 18.89 5.08
CA CYS A 9 -8.58 19.56 6.24
C CYS A 9 -9.80 20.39 5.80
N PRO A 10 -11.03 19.96 6.10
CA PRO A 10 -12.24 20.70 5.69
C PRO A 10 -12.32 22.11 6.27
N GLN A 11 -11.91 22.30 7.53
CA GLN A 11 -11.95 23.59 8.22
C GLN A 11 -10.97 24.61 7.65
N LEU A 12 -9.80 24.16 7.23
CA LEU A 12 -8.81 25.00 6.56
C LEU A 12 -9.04 25.12 5.07
N GLY A 13 -9.88 24.24 4.47
CA GLY A 13 -10.17 24.22 3.04
C GLY A 13 -8.95 23.90 2.17
N THR A 14 -7.98 23.14 2.70
CA THR A 14 -6.70 22.89 1.99
C THR A 14 -6.17 21.50 2.24
N VAL A 15 -5.29 21.06 1.35
CA VAL A 15 -4.46 19.85 1.51
C VAL A 15 -3.25 20.20 2.38
N LEU A 16 -2.90 19.31 3.30
CA LEU A 16 -1.78 19.43 4.23
C LEU A 16 -0.69 18.41 3.90
N ALA A 17 0.57 18.83 4.04
CA ALA A 17 1.70 17.92 4.01
C ALA A 17 1.68 16.98 5.24
N ASN A 18 2.37 15.84 5.14
CA ASN A 18 2.43 14.88 6.26
C ASN A 18 2.98 15.52 7.55
N ASP A 19 3.94 16.43 7.42
CA ASP A 19 4.54 17.14 8.57
C ASP A 19 3.61 18.20 9.19
N GLU A 20 2.50 18.54 8.54
CA GLU A 20 1.47 19.45 9.06
C GLU A 20 0.32 18.74 9.79
N VAL A 21 0.40 17.41 9.87
CA VAL A 21 -0.63 16.57 10.54
C VAL A 21 0.01 15.78 11.67
N LYS A 22 -0.60 15.82 12.85
CA LYS A 22 -0.21 15.03 14.01
C LYS A 22 -1.45 14.45 14.68
N GLU A 23 -1.46 13.14 14.91
CA GLU A 23 -2.57 12.42 15.56
C GLU A 23 -3.93 12.69 14.89
N GLY A 24 -3.95 12.80 13.56
CA GLY A 24 -5.17 13.07 12.78
C GLY A 24 -5.66 14.53 12.83
N LEU A 25 -4.88 15.43 13.43
CA LEU A 25 -5.20 16.85 13.55
C LEU A 25 -4.18 17.73 12.83
N SER A 26 -4.64 18.85 12.27
CA SER A 26 -3.77 19.86 11.68
C SER A 26 -2.94 20.58 12.77
N LEU A 27 -1.64 20.79 12.55
CA LEU A 27 -0.80 21.57 13.48
C LEU A 27 -1.31 23.01 13.60
N ARG A 28 -1.88 23.54 12.53
CA ARG A 28 -2.50 24.87 12.55
C ARG A 28 -3.98 24.75 12.88
N GLY A 29 -4.36 25.13 14.08
CA GLY A 29 -5.75 25.19 14.54
C GLY A 29 -6.31 23.91 15.16
N GLY A 30 -5.59 22.78 15.11
CA GLY A 30 -6.02 21.52 15.73
C GLY A 30 -7.27 20.91 15.12
N TYR A 31 -7.51 21.13 13.83
CA TYR A 31 -8.71 20.67 13.15
C TYR A 31 -8.55 19.22 12.63
N PRO A 32 -9.65 18.44 12.62
CA PRO A 32 -9.62 17.09 12.06
C PRO A 32 -9.18 17.07 10.59
N VAL A 33 -8.32 16.11 10.27
CA VAL A 33 -7.81 15.87 8.93
C VAL A 33 -8.27 14.49 8.47
N VAL A 34 -8.71 14.38 7.22
CA VAL A 34 -9.20 13.14 6.64
C VAL A 34 -8.40 12.78 5.37
N GLN A 35 -8.22 11.50 5.13
CA GLN A 35 -7.67 11.03 3.87
C GLN A 35 -8.74 11.16 2.77
N LYS A 36 -8.40 11.84 1.67
CA LYS A 36 -9.30 12.07 0.55
C LYS A 36 -8.60 11.87 -0.78
N LYS A 37 -9.21 11.12 -1.68
CA LYS A 37 -8.73 11.00 -3.06
C LYS A 37 -9.02 12.31 -3.80
N MET A 38 -7.98 12.98 -4.26
CA MET A 38 -8.09 14.26 -4.97
C MET A 38 -7.13 14.31 -6.13
N ARG A 39 -7.52 15.05 -7.18
CA ARG A 39 -6.69 15.28 -8.35
C ARG A 39 -5.61 16.31 -8.02
N GLN A 40 -4.35 15.89 -8.15
CA GLN A 40 -3.17 16.69 -7.77
C GLN A 40 -2.17 16.79 -8.92
N TRP A 41 -1.34 17.81 -8.87
CA TRP A 41 -0.13 17.88 -9.67
C TRP A 41 0.87 16.84 -9.14
N SER A 42 1.44 16.06 -10.07
CA SER A 42 2.45 15.06 -9.74
C SER A 42 3.62 15.16 -10.70
N LEU A 43 4.83 15.06 -10.15
CA LEU A 43 6.05 14.94 -10.95
C LEU A 43 6.34 13.44 -11.12
N ARG A 44 6.43 12.98 -12.38
CA ARG A 44 6.72 11.56 -12.68
C ARG A 44 8.21 11.27 -12.49
N VAL A 45 8.70 11.38 -11.26
CA VAL A 45 10.12 11.16 -10.93
C VAL A 45 10.58 9.74 -11.25
N SER A 46 9.70 8.75 -11.12
CA SER A 46 9.99 7.34 -11.46
C SER A 46 10.36 7.11 -12.92
N ALA A 47 9.90 7.96 -13.85
CA ALA A 47 10.30 7.90 -15.26
C ALA A 47 11.80 8.17 -15.48
N TYR A 48 12.45 8.80 -14.52
CA TYR A 48 13.88 9.11 -14.56
C TYR A 48 14.73 8.15 -13.73
N ALA A 49 14.12 7.22 -13.01
CA ALA A 49 14.82 6.34 -12.07
C ALA A 49 15.99 5.56 -12.73
N GLN A 50 15.75 4.93 -13.89
CA GLN A 50 16.80 4.22 -14.62
C GLN A 50 17.91 5.16 -15.08
N ARG A 51 17.57 6.33 -15.63
CA ARG A 51 18.54 7.32 -16.08
C ARG A 51 19.38 7.87 -14.95
N LEU A 52 18.79 8.08 -13.76
CA LEU A 52 19.52 8.48 -12.56
C LEU A 52 20.48 7.39 -12.09
N LEU A 53 20.04 6.13 -12.15
CA LEU A 53 20.86 4.98 -11.78
C LEU A 53 22.08 4.84 -12.71
N ASP A 54 21.87 4.89 -14.03
CA ASP A 54 22.93 4.81 -15.04
C ASP A 54 23.89 6.02 -14.93
N GLY A 55 23.38 7.17 -14.56
CA GLY A 55 24.16 8.39 -14.36
C GLY A 55 25.19 8.31 -13.23
N LEU A 56 24.98 7.43 -12.24
CA LEU A 56 25.93 7.24 -11.14
C LEU A 56 27.31 6.74 -11.59
N ASP A 57 27.37 6.03 -12.72
CA ASP A 57 28.62 5.50 -13.24
C ASP A 57 29.50 6.59 -13.89
N ASN A 58 28.89 7.72 -14.26
CA ASN A 58 29.55 8.84 -14.96
C ASN A 58 29.98 10.00 -14.03
N ILE A 59 29.75 9.87 -12.71
CA ILE A 59 30.09 10.93 -11.74
C ILE A 59 31.24 10.48 -10.84
N ASP A 60 32.07 11.44 -10.46
CA ASP A 60 33.19 11.23 -9.53
C ASP A 60 32.75 11.33 -8.07
N TRP A 61 31.95 10.36 -7.63
CA TRP A 61 31.51 10.20 -6.25
C TRP A 61 32.13 8.94 -5.64
N SER A 62 32.26 8.93 -4.33
CA SER A 62 32.70 7.71 -3.61
C SER A 62 31.70 6.57 -3.80
N ASP A 63 32.17 5.33 -3.78
CA ASP A 63 31.33 4.15 -3.94
C ASP A 63 30.23 4.08 -2.88
N SER A 64 30.55 4.44 -1.64
CA SER A 64 29.57 4.50 -0.55
C SER A 64 28.40 5.43 -0.85
N LEU A 65 28.67 6.62 -1.42
CA LEU A 65 27.63 7.56 -1.80
C LEU A 65 26.81 7.05 -2.98
N LYS A 66 27.46 6.44 -3.98
CA LYS A 66 26.77 5.81 -5.11
C LYS A 66 25.85 4.67 -4.63
N ASP A 67 26.29 3.87 -3.66
CA ASP A 67 25.48 2.77 -3.11
C ASP A 67 24.27 3.28 -2.32
N ILE A 68 24.41 4.39 -1.58
CA ILE A 68 23.26 5.04 -0.94
C ILE A 68 22.23 5.44 -1.98
N HIS A 69 22.65 6.04 -3.10
CA HIS A 69 21.75 6.45 -4.18
C HIS A 69 21.14 5.26 -4.92
N ARG A 70 21.92 4.19 -5.19
CA ARG A 70 21.41 2.95 -5.77
C ARG A 70 20.32 2.32 -4.90
N ASN A 71 20.57 2.24 -3.62
CA ASN A 71 19.61 1.70 -2.64
C ASN A 71 18.35 2.58 -2.53
N TRP A 72 18.50 3.90 -2.60
CA TRP A 72 17.37 4.83 -2.59
C TRP A 72 16.49 4.70 -3.83
N ILE A 73 17.08 4.58 -5.02
CA ILE A 73 16.35 4.36 -6.26
C ILE A 73 15.66 2.99 -6.24
N GLY A 74 16.33 1.98 -5.64
CA GLY A 74 15.73 0.70 -5.28
C GLY A 74 15.22 -0.10 -6.48
N ARG A 75 16.02 -0.23 -7.56
CA ARG A 75 15.66 -1.10 -8.68
C ARG A 75 15.45 -2.52 -8.19
N SER A 76 14.24 -3.04 -8.37
CA SER A 76 13.90 -4.43 -8.04
C SER A 76 13.43 -5.18 -9.30
N GLN A 77 13.61 -6.50 -9.29
CA GLN A 77 13.08 -7.41 -10.31
C GLN A 77 12.18 -8.42 -9.61
N GLY A 78 11.07 -8.74 -10.24
CA GLY A 78 10.12 -9.67 -9.69
C GLY A 78 9.13 -10.15 -10.75
N ALA A 79 8.04 -10.75 -10.29
CA ALA A 79 6.99 -11.26 -11.13
C ALA A 79 5.63 -10.72 -10.68
N ASP A 80 4.77 -10.48 -11.65
CA ASP A 80 3.36 -10.26 -11.40
C ASP A 80 2.65 -11.61 -11.33
N VAL A 81 1.88 -11.81 -10.28
CA VAL A 81 1.11 -13.04 -10.07
C VAL A 81 -0.35 -12.69 -9.90
N ARG A 82 -1.22 -13.46 -10.56
CA ARG A 82 -2.68 -13.30 -10.48
C ARG A 82 -3.28 -14.43 -9.69
N PHE A 83 -4.10 -14.06 -8.71
CA PHE A 83 -4.89 -14.96 -7.89
C PHE A 83 -6.36 -14.77 -8.28
N ASP A 84 -7.03 -15.85 -8.66
CA ASP A 84 -8.47 -15.83 -8.85
C ASP A 84 -9.17 -15.68 -7.50
N VAL A 85 -10.23 -14.89 -7.44
CA VAL A 85 -11.05 -14.79 -6.23
C VAL A 85 -12.11 -15.87 -6.27
N LYS A 86 -12.21 -16.63 -5.18
CA LYS A 86 -13.19 -17.72 -5.06
C LYS A 86 -14.61 -17.17 -5.21
N ASP A 87 -15.43 -17.86 -5.99
CA ASP A 87 -16.84 -17.54 -6.25
C ASP A 87 -17.06 -16.12 -6.85
N SER A 88 -16.06 -15.61 -7.60
CA SER A 88 -16.10 -14.29 -8.24
C SER A 88 -15.28 -14.29 -9.55
N ASP A 89 -15.61 -13.38 -10.46
CA ASP A 89 -14.82 -13.13 -11.69
C ASP A 89 -13.62 -12.20 -11.44
N LEU A 90 -13.46 -11.71 -10.21
CA LEU A 90 -12.37 -10.82 -9.84
C LEU A 90 -11.04 -11.57 -9.77
N LYS A 91 -9.97 -10.85 -10.11
CA LYS A 91 -8.60 -11.32 -9.99
C LYS A 91 -7.79 -10.30 -9.20
N LEU A 92 -7.02 -10.79 -8.24
CA LEU A 92 -6.04 -9.99 -7.52
C LEU A 92 -4.69 -10.14 -8.21
N GLU A 93 -4.11 -9.03 -8.63
CA GLU A 93 -2.76 -8.98 -9.17
C GLU A 93 -1.82 -8.45 -8.11
N ILE A 94 -0.72 -9.15 -7.87
CA ILE A 94 0.35 -8.74 -6.95
C ILE A 94 1.68 -8.72 -7.69
N PHE A 95 2.59 -7.87 -7.23
CA PHE A 95 4.00 -7.92 -7.60
C PHE A 95 4.81 -8.53 -6.45
N THR A 96 5.71 -9.48 -6.76
CA THR A 96 6.61 -10.06 -5.76
C THR A 96 8.03 -10.19 -6.31
N THR A 97 9.02 -9.90 -5.47
CA THR A 97 10.44 -10.18 -5.75
C THR A 97 10.83 -11.62 -5.38
N ARG A 98 9.95 -12.35 -4.69
CA ARG A 98 10.15 -13.72 -4.23
C ARG A 98 9.02 -14.65 -4.72
N PRO A 99 8.90 -14.86 -6.05
CA PRO A 99 7.86 -15.76 -6.60
C PRO A 99 8.04 -17.22 -6.15
N ASP A 100 9.24 -17.62 -5.79
CA ASP A 100 9.58 -18.92 -5.24
C ASP A 100 8.84 -19.27 -3.94
N THR A 101 8.42 -18.28 -3.17
CA THR A 101 7.72 -18.47 -1.89
C THR A 101 6.22 -18.69 -2.00
N ILE A 102 5.66 -18.67 -3.21
CA ILE A 102 4.22 -18.72 -3.47
C ILE A 102 3.52 -19.96 -2.87
N PHE A 103 4.24 -21.06 -2.75
CA PHE A 103 3.73 -22.30 -2.13
C PHE A 103 3.48 -22.18 -0.63
N GLY A 104 4.11 -21.19 0.04
CA GLY A 104 3.95 -20.92 1.46
C GLY A 104 2.99 -19.77 1.78
N VAL A 105 2.26 -19.28 0.78
CA VAL A 105 1.29 -18.18 1.00
C VAL A 105 0.18 -18.65 1.92
N SER A 106 -0.01 -17.92 3.03
CA SER A 106 -1.01 -18.24 4.03
C SER A 106 -2.23 -17.32 3.98
N PHE A 107 -2.06 -16.09 3.51
CA PHE A 107 -3.14 -15.12 3.33
C PHE A 107 -2.74 -14.01 2.35
N MET A 108 -3.76 -13.35 1.80
CA MET A 108 -3.60 -12.14 1.00
C MET A 108 -3.95 -10.91 1.83
N VAL A 109 -3.31 -9.78 1.56
CA VAL A 109 -3.59 -8.52 2.27
C VAL A 109 -3.80 -7.40 1.27
N LEU A 110 -4.87 -6.65 1.46
CA LEU A 110 -5.21 -5.46 0.68
C LEU A 110 -4.87 -4.19 1.48
N ALA A 111 -4.45 -3.16 0.75
CA ALA A 111 -4.44 -1.81 1.28
C ALA A 111 -5.87 -1.35 1.61
N PRO A 112 -6.09 -0.63 2.70
CA PRO A 112 -7.42 -0.13 3.07
C PRO A 112 -8.08 0.75 2.01
N GLU A 113 -7.27 1.46 1.22
CA GLU A 113 -7.70 2.34 0.13
C GLU A 113 -7.90 1.63 -1.21
N SER A 114 -7.66 0.31 -1.26
CA SER A 114 -7.79 -0.47 -2.49
C SER A 114 -9.22 -0.53 -3.00
N ASP A 115 -9.41 -0.37 -4.30
CA ASP A 115 -10.72 -0.50 -4.95
C ASP A 115 -11.30 -1.92 -4.83
N TYR A 116 -10.48 -2.92 -4.47
CA TYR A 116 -10.89 -4.30 -4.21
C TYR A 116 -11.58 -4.50 -2.86
N VAL A 117 -11.41 -3.58 -1.89
CA VAL A 117 -11.96 -3.73 -0.55
C VAL A 117 -13.47 -3.88 -0.58
N LYS A 118 -14.16 -2.99 -1.26
CA LYS A 118 -15.63 -2.99 -1.31
C LYS A 118 -16.22 -4.24 -1.97
N PRO A 119 -15.78 -4.68 -3.17
CA PRO A 119 -16.35 -5.87 -3.82
C PRO A 119 -15.97 -7.18 -3.12
N LEU A 120 -14.90 -7.22 -2.33
CA LEU A 120 -14.44 -8.42 -1.62
C LEU A 120 -14.93 -8.50 -0.17
N THR A 121 -15.56 -7.46 0.35
CA THR A 121 -16.17 -7.48 1.68
C THR A 121 -17.52 -8.17 1.63
N THR A 122 -17.67 -9.29 2.33
CA THR A 122 -18.94 -9.99 2.43
C THR A 122 -19.90 -9.24 3.36
N PRO A 123 -21.23 -9.45 3.24
CA PRO A 123 -22.21 -8.79 4.11
C PRO A 123 -21.95 -9.04 5.60
N GLU A 124 -21.48 -10.24 5.96
CA GLU A 124 -21.18 -10.63 7.35
C GLU A 124 -19.99 -9.88 7.93
N GLN A 125 -19.07 -9.39 7.08
CA GLN A 125 -17.88 -8.66 7.49
C GLN A 125 -18.02 -7.12 7.30
N ALA A 126 -19.13 -6.66 6.76
CA ALA A 126 -19.31 -5.27 6.36
C ALA A 126 -19.11 -4.29 7.53
N ASP A 127 -19.66 -4.58 8.70
CA ASP A 127 -19.55 -3.71 9.87
C ASP A 127 -18.13 -3.67 10.44
N ALA A 128 -17.47 -4.83 10.55
CA ALA A 128 -16.09 -4.92 11.03
C ALA A 128 -15.11 -4.22 10.06
N VAL A 129 -15.32 -4.37 8.76
CA VAL A 129 -14.51 -3.69 7.74
C VAL A 129 -14.75 -2.18 7.80
N ALA A 130 -15.99 -1.72 7.93
CA ALA A 130 -16.29 -0.29 8.02
C ALA A 130 -15.64 0.36 9.25
N GLU A 131 -15.71 -0.29 10.41
CA GLU A 131 -15.04 0.17 11.64
C GLU A 131 -13.52 0.26 11.46
N TYR A 132 -12.91 -0.77 10.85
CA TYR A 132 -11.47 -0.79 10.57
C TYR A 132 -11.04 0.31 9.60
N LEU A 133 -11.79 0.54 8.52
CA LEU A 133 -11.52 1.61 7.57
C LEU A 133 -11.65 3.00 8.20
N ASP A 134 -12.63 3.22 9.09
CA ASP A 134 -12.76 4.46 9.85
C ASP A 134 -11.54 4.68 10.76
N TYR A 135 -11.10 3.64 11.46
CA TYR A 135 -9.87 3.69 12.27
C TYR A 135 -8.64 4.09 11.44
N VAL A 136 -8.43 3.43 10.30
CA VAL A 136 -7.25 3.70 9.44
C VAL A 136 -7.32 5.08 8.78
N SER A 137 -8.52 5.56 8.43
CA SER A 137 -8.71 6.87 7.79
C SER A 137 -8.21 8.05 8.61
N LYS A 138 -8.07 7.87 9.93
CA LYS A 138 -7.58 8.87 10.89
C LYS A 138 -6.06 8.86 11.04
N ARG A 139 -5.37 7.89 10.41
CA ARG A 139 -3.91 7.72 10.48
C ARG A 139 -3.25 8.17 9.19
N THR A 140 -2.14 8.89 9.33
CA THR A 140 -1.31 9.28 8.18
C THR A 140 -0.46 8.09 7.69
N GLU A 141 -0.08 8.10 6.42
CA GLU A 141 0.80 7.09 5.84
C GLU A 141 2.14 6.99 6.61
N ARG A 142 2.67 8.11 7.09
CA ARG A 142 3.89 8.14 7.89
C ARG A 142 3.74 7.41 9.23
N GLU A 143 2.63 7.62 9.93
CA GLU A 143 2.33 6.91 11.19
C GLU A 143 2.20 5.41 10.95
N ARG A 144 1.56 5.01 9.86
CA ARG A 144 1.41 3.61 9.45
C ARG A 144 2.76 2.94 9.17
N GLN A 145 3.73 3.65 8.59
CA GLN A 145 5.07 3.14 8.31
C GLN A 145 5.97 3.09 9.54
N THR A 146 5.83 4.01 10.49
CA THR A 146 6.74 4.13 11.63
C THR A 146 6.28 3.37 12.87
N GLU A 147 4.97 3.18 13.05
CA GLU A 147 4.40 2.52 14.23
C GLU A 147 4.13 1.01 14.00
N VAL A 148 5.13 0.26 13.56
CA VAL A 148 5.02 -1.19 13.29
C VAL A 148 4.92 -2.04 14.58
N LYS A 149 4.71 -1.45 15.75
CA LYS A 149 4.65 -2.17 17.03
C LYS A 149 3.47 -3.12 17.16
N LYS A 150 2.40 -2.91 16.41
CA LYS A 150 1.21 -3.77 16.42
C LYS A 150 0.65 -3.86 15.00
N VAL A 151 0.76 -5.02 14.40
CA VAL A 151 0.08 -5.31 13.13
C VAL A 151 -1.41 -5.50 13.42
N THR A 152 -2.24 -4.73 12.71
CA THR A 152 -3.70 -4.83 12.78
C THR A 152 -4.27 -5.21 11.43
N GLY A 153 -5.47 -5.75 11.40
CA GLY A 153 -6.15 -6.11 10.15
C GLY A 153 -7.54 -6.64 10.40
N VAL A 154 -8.34 -6.70 9.34
CA VAL A 154 -9.69 -7.24 9.35
C VAL A 154 -9.90 -8.20 8.18
N PHE A 155 -10.60 -9.28 8.41
CA PHE A 155 -10.95 -10.26 7.37
C PHE A 155 -12.08 -9.72 6.48
N THR A 156 -11.95 -9.90 5.16
CA THR A 156 -12.98 -9.45 4.20
C THR A 156 -14.17 -10.40 4.09
N GLY A 157 -14.02 -11.66 4.51
CA GLY A 157 -14.96 -12.76 4.24
C GLY A 157 -14.68 -13.52 2.94
N SER A 158 -13.82 -12.99 2.07
CA SER A 158 -13.49 -13.59 0.77
C SER A 158 -12.16 -14.31 0.77
N TYR A 159 -11.99 -15.19 -0.22
CA TYR A 159 -10.79 -16.01 -0.39
C TYR A 159 -10.22 -15.86 -1.79
N ALA A 160 -8.91 -15.89 -1.91
CA ALA A 160 -8.19 -16.02 -3.17
C ALA A 160 -7.74 -17.47 -3.37
N ILE A 161 -7.60 -17.89 -4.63
CA ILE A 161 -7.13 -19.23 -4.97
C ILE A 161 -5.64 -19.14 -5.34
N ASN A 162 -4.80 -19.87 -4.63
CA ASN A 162 -3.40 -19.98 -4.98
C ASN A 162 -3.26 -20.66 -6.35
N PRO A 163 -2.64 -20.02 -7.36
CA PRO A 163 -2.63 -20.55 -8.72
C PRO A 163 -1.79 -21.83 -8.89
N PHE A 164 -0.96 -22.19 -7.90
CA PHE A 164 -0.10 -23.37 -7.95
C PHE A 164 -0.56 -24.52 -7.07
N THR A 165 -1.17 -24.22 -5.90
CA THR A 165 -1.65 -25.26 -4.97
C THR A 165 -3.15 -25.50 -5.06
N ASN A 166 -3.90 -24.59 -5.72
CA ASN A 166 -5.36 -24.55 -5.74
C ASN A 166 -6.02 -24.42 -4.35
N GLU A 167 -5.27 -24.05 -3.34
CA GLU A 167 -5.80 -23.80 -2.00
C GLU A 167 -6.47 -22.43 -1.91
N ALA A 168 -7.58 -22.39 -1.18
CA ALA A 168 -8.27 -21.15 -0.87
C ALA A 168 -7.57 -20.46 0.32
N ILE A 169 -7.07 -19.24 0.11
CA ILE A 169 -6.36 -18.44 1.10
C ILE A 169 -7.18 -17.19 1.44
N PRO A 170 -7.33 -16.82 2.74
CA PRO A 170 -8.16 -15.71 3.16
C PRO A 170 -7.60 -14.37 2.73
N ILE A 171 -8.50 -13.43 2.42
CA ILE A 171 -8.15 -12.06 2.05
C ILE A 171 -8.42 -11.13 3.23
N TRP A 172 -7.38 -10.44 3.69
CA TRP A 172 -7.42 -9.48 4.78
C TRP A 172 -7.21 -8.06 4.29
N ILE A 173 -7.61 -7.09 5.08
CA ILE A 173 -7.28 -5.68 4.92
C ILE A 173 -6.36 -5.29 6.07
N SER A 174 -5.24 -4.62 5.77
CA SER A 174 -4.33 -4.13 6.80
C SER A 174 -3.71 -2.79 6.43
N GLU A 175 -3.60 -1.92 7.41
CA GLU A 175 -2.92 -0.62 7.28
C GLU A 175 -1.42 -0.73 6.95
N TYR A 176 -0.83 -1.91 7.17
CA TYR A 176 0.54 -2.21 6.80
C TYR A 176 0.78 -2.11 5.29
N VAL A 177 -0.21 -2.43 4.47
CA VAL A 177 -0.13 -2.34 3.00
C VAL A 177 -0.50 -0.94 2.54
N LEU A 178 0.36 -0.35 1.72
CA LEU A 178 0.15 0.98 1.15
C LEU A 178 -0.37 0.87 -0.27
N SER A 179 -1.39 1.64 -0.62
CA SER A 179 -1.99 1.65 -1.95
C SER A 179 -1.05 2.17 -3.05
N GLY A 180 -0.06 2.97 -2.68
CA GLY A 180 0.97 3.50 -3.59
C GLY A 180 2.12 2.53 -3.86
N TYR A 181 2.17 1.37 -3.21
CA TYR A 181 3.21 0.36 -3.40
C TYR A 181 2.66 -0.84 -4.17
N GLY A 182 3.23 -1.10 -5.34
CA GLY A 182 2.78 -2.17 -6.23
C GLY A 182 1.31 -2.01 -6.66
N THR A 183 0.53 -3.07 -6.53
CA THR A 183 -0.89 -3.14 -6.90
C THR A 183 -1.84 -2.80 -5.74
N GLY A 184 -1.31 -2.47 -4.56
CA GLY A 184 -2.11 -2.31 -3.34
C GLY A 184 -2.62 -3.63 -2.75
N ALA A 185 -2.09 -4.76 -3.24
CA ALA A 185 -2.31 -6.11 -2.73
C ALA A 185 -0.98 -6.84 -2.58
N ILE A 186 -0.83 -7.62 -1.53
CA ILE A 186 0.36 -8.45 -1.28
C ILE A 186 -0.04 -9.87 -0.88
N MET A 187 0.82 -10.83 -1.16
CA MET A 187 0.77 -12.16 -0.57
C MET A 187 1.59 -12.19 0.71
N ALA A 188 1.11 -12.86 1.74
CA ALA A 188 1.82 -13.03 3.01
C ALA A 188 2.35 -14.44 3.15
N VAL A 189 3.66 -14.52 3.43
CA VAL A 189 4.39 -15.78 3.61
C VAL A 189 5.12 -15.72 4.96
N PRO A 190 4.46 -16.04 6.08
CA PRO A 190 5.02 -15.85 7.43
C PRO A 190 6.29 -16.66 7.73
N GLY A 191 6.60 -17.68 6.93
CA GLY A 191 7.81 -18.50 7.07
C GLY A 191 9.07 -17.90 6.45
N HIS A 192 8.97 -16.70 5.84
CA HIS A 192 10.07 -16.02 5.14
C HIS A 192 10.30 -14.61 5.60
#